data_ffb2a697ad851b7526cb2cc5b5bb860a
#
_entry.id   ffb2a697ad851b7526cb2cc5b5bb860a
#
_cell.length_a   1.000
_cell.length_b   1.000
_cell.length_c   1.000
_cell.angle_alpha   90.00
_cell.angle_beta   90.00
_cell.angle_gamma   90.00
#
_symmetry.space_group_name_H-M   'P 1'
#
loop_
_entity.id
_entity.type
_entity.pdbx_description
1 polymer ?
#
loop_
_entity_poly.entity_id
_entity_poly.type
_entity_poly.pdbx_seq_one_letter_code
_entity_poly.pdbx_strand_id
1 'polypeptide(L)'
;MKRVVVILLAAFFLIFMNTRSGGADTTLEKINRTGTLTIGTRTGSPPFAYINKNNDWVGFSIDLVEQAVIPVLSKKLGKQIKLEKKESTPQTRIPLLTSNAVDLIAETMTDTKERREAVDFSLTFFVTGAQFLVKKGSPIKGIESIGGKRIAAQQGSTNARIIRERVPSAKLLEFPDQPAAFQALAQGQVQAYTNDGIQLAGLKAKAPKPDDWAIVGDFFSHEPYGMAMRKNEPELRDLVNAGLAEAINSGKYFQLYDKWFGPKGEVPYPLTPETKQFLQKQAVPK
;
A
#
# COMPACT_ATOMS: atom_id res chain seq x y z
N MET A 1 8.11 54.04 -73.09
CA MET A 1 7.85 53.98 -71.63
C MET A 1 7.45 52.53 -71.31
N LYS A 2 8.42 51.78 -70.74
CA LYS A 2 8.26 50.35 -70.38
C LYS A 2 7.92 50.26 -68.89
N ARG A 3 6.75 49.73 -68.53
CA ARG A 3 6.33 49.47 -67.16
C ARG A 3 6.91 48.11 -66.75
N VAL A 4 7.76 48.09 -65.77
CA VAL A 4 8.28 46.87 -65.12
C VAL A 4 7.31 46.49 -64.00
N VAL A 5 6.69 45.33 -64.11
CA VAL A 5 5.87 44.74 -63.06
C VAL A 5 6.78 43.85 -62.20
N VAL A 6 6.95 44.22 -60.95
CA VAL A 6 7.67 43.42 -59.94
C VAL A 6 6.65 42.53 -59.26
N ILE A 7 6.76 41.21 -59.45
CA ILE A 7 5.99 40.19 -58.76
C ILE A 7 6.74 39.82 -57.50
N LEU A 8 6.21 40.20 -56.32
CA LEU A 8 6.69 39.74 -55.00
C LEU A 8 6.04 38.38 -54.70
N LEU A 9 6.86 37.32 -54.77
CA LEU A 9 6.52 35.97 -54.26
C LEU A 9 6.70 35.97 -52.74
N ALA A 10 5.58 36.06 -52.01
CA ALA A 10 5.57 35.81 -50.55
C ALA A 10 5.61 34.30 -50.32
N ALA A 11 6.76 33.76 -49.96
CA ALA A 11 6.88 32.36 -49.47
C ALA A 11 6.27 32.26 -48.06
N PHE A 12 5.09 31.71 -47.97
CA PHE A 12 4.43 31.40 -46.68
C PHE A 12 5.08 30.14 -46.14
N PHE A 13 6.02 30.30 -45.21
CA PHE A 13 6.61 29.20 -44.47
C PHE A 13 5.61 28.76 -43.40
N LEU A 14 4.80 27.72 -43.69
CA LEU A 14 3.95 27.05 -42.72
C LEU A 14 4.83 26.26 -41.75
N ILE A 15 5.17 26.89 -40.62
CA ILE A 15 5.69 26.22 -39.46
C ILE A 15 4.57 25.36 -38.88
N PHE A 16 4.53 24.08 -39.17
CA PHE A 16 3.74 23.12 -38.44
C PHE A 16 4.30 23.05 -37.00
N MET A 17 3.80 23.92 -36.13
CA MET A 17 3.90 23.74 -34.69
C MET A 17 3.09 22.49 -34.35
N ASN A 18 3.80 21.38 -34.18
CA ASN A 18 3.29 20.19 -33.54
C ASN A 18 2.94 20.57 -32.09
N THR A 19 1.74 21.12 -31.89
CA THR A 19 1.18 21.29 -30.54
C THR A 19 0.90 19.88 -30.02
N ARG A 20 1.90 19.28 -29.34
CA ARG A 20 1.58 18.21 -28.43
C ARG A 20 0.47 18.72 -27.52
N SER A 21 -0.72 18.16 -27.64
CA SER A 21 -1.77 18.37 -26.64
C SER A 21 -1.13 18.08 -25.28
N GLY A 22 -1.00 19.12 -24.45
CA GLY A 22 -0.42 19.01 -23.12
C GLY A 22 -1.34 18.27 -22.17
N GLY A 23 -1.51 16.94 -22.38
CA GLY A 23 -1.99 16.05 -21.36
C GLY A 23 -0.90 15.93 -20.28
N ALA A 24 -1.30 15.88 -19.02
CA ALA A 24 -0.34 15.61 -17.93
C ALA A 24 0.40 14.30 -18.22
N ASP A 25 1.72 14.28 -17.96
CA ASP A 25 2.53 13.06 -18.08
C ASP A 25 1.84 11.91 -17.34
N THR A 26 1.83 10.72 -17.95
CA THR A 26 1.50 9.48 -17.24
C THR A 26 2.56 9.23 -16.16
N THR A 27 2.23 8.38 -15.18
CA THR A 27 3.21 8.02 -14.14
C THR A 27 4.48 7.42 -14.75
N LEU A 28 4.34 6.57 -15.76
CA LEU A 28 5.49 5.93 -16.40
C LEU A 28 6.36 6.94 -17.16
N GLU A 29 5.75 7.91 -17.85
CA GLU A 29 6.50 9.01 -18.50
C GLU A 29 7.24 9.88 -17.48
N LYS A 30 6.58 10.20 -16.35
CA LYS A 30 7.23 10.90 -15.23
C LYS A 30 8.44 10.11 -14.72
N ILE A 31 8.27 8.81 -14.42
CA ILE A 31 9.37 7.94 -13.95
C ILE A 31 10.48 7.88 -15.01
N ASN A 32 10.10 7.76 -16.28
CA ASN A 32 11.09 7.77 -17.37
C ASN A 32 11.85 9.08 -17.44
N ARG A 33 11.23 10.22 -17.27
CA ARG A 33 11.87 11.54 -17.30
C ARG A 33 12.76 11.76 -16.07
N THR A 34 12.28 11.42 -14.86
CA THR A 34 12.98 11.72 -13.60
C THR A 34 13.98 10.65 -13.16
N GLY A 35 13.84 9.40 -13.65
CA GLY A 35 14.60 8.26 -13.14
C GLY A 35 14.22 7.85 -11.72
N THR A 36 13.03 8.27 -11.22
CA THR A 36 12.64 8.08 -9.83
C THR A 36 11.22 7.53 -9.75
N LEU A 37 11.04 6.49 -8.92
CA LEU A 37 9.74 6.00 -8.45
C LEU A 37 9.53 6.50 -7.02
N THR A 38 8.51 7.32 -6.79
CA THR A 38 8.14 7.78 -5.45
C THR A 38 7.00 6.94 -4.92
N ILE A 39 7.21 6.22 -3.82
CA ILE A 39 6.14 5.45 -3.18
C ILE A 39 5.57 6.15 -1.95
N GLY A 40 4.25 6.06 -1.77
CA GLY A 40 3.59 6.32 -0.50
C GLY A 40 3.64 5.05 0.36
N THR A 41 4.18 5.16 1.58
CA THR A 41 4.30 4.02 2.49
C THR A 41 4.28 4.46 3.95
N ARG A 42 4.25 3.51 4.89
CA ARG A 42 4.05 3.75 6.32
C ARG A 42 5.36 3.94 7.05
N THR A 43 5.32 4.70 8.16
CA THR A 43 6.46 4.88 9.07
C THR A 43 6.34 4.05 10.35
N GLY A 44 5.16 3.51 10.65
CA GLY A 44 4.87 2.81 11.90
C GLY A 44 4.05 1.53 11.75
N SER A 45 4.25 0.74 10.67
CA SER A 45 3.46 -0.46 10.37
C SER A 45 4.35 -1.71 10.17
N PRO A 46 5.08 -2.15 11.23
CA PRO A 46 5.87 -3.37 11.14
C PRO A 46 4.96 -4.59 10.91
N PRO A 47 5.40 -5.60 10.13
CA PRO A 47 6.68 -5.68 9.43
C PRO A 47 6.63 -5.20 7.97
N PHE A 48 5.58 -4.49 7.54
CA PHE A 48 5.37 -4.09 6.13
C PHE A 48 6.15 -2.83 5.73
N ALA A 49 6.03 -1.75 6.52
CA ALA A 49 6.79 -0.52 6.32
C ALA A 49 6.88 0.27 7.64
N TYR A 50 8.07 0.55 8.09
CA TYR A 50 8.32 1.28 9.35
C TYR A 50 9.75 1.82 9.39
N ILE A 51 9.98 2.78 10.29
CA ILE A 51 11.32 3.28 10.59
C ILE A 51 11.93 2.37 11.69
N ASN A 52 13.07 1.75 11.39
CA ASN A 52 13.78 0.91 12.34
C ASN A 52 14.63 1.72 13.34
N LYS A 53 15.32 1.03 14.25
CA LYS A 53 16.16 1.68 15.29
C LYS A 53 17.34 2.47 14.71
N ASN A 54 17.77 2.14 13.48
CA ASN A 54 18.85 2.83 12.78
C ASN A 54 18.35 4.01 11.96
N ASN A 55 17.07 4.36 12.08
CA ASN A 55 16.39 5.37 11.27
C ASN A 55 16.28 5.00 9.77
N ASP A 56 16.38 3.71 9.44
CA ASP A 56 16.15 3.23 8.08
C ASP A 56 14.68 2.93 7.86
N TRP A 57 14.19 3.24 6.69
CA TRP A 57 12.84 2.89 6.28
C TRP A 57 12.82 1.51 5.64
N VAL A 58 12.30 0.53 6.35
CA VAL A 58 12.37 -0.90 6.04
C VAL A 58 11.00 -1.57 6.06
N GLY A 59 10.89 -2.77 5.51
CA GLY A 59 9.70 -3.61 5.58
C GLY A 59 9.43 -4.42 4.33
N PHE A 60 8.55 -5.39 4.46
CA PHE A 60 8.19 -6.32 3.39
C PHE A 60 7.68 -5.63 2.13
N SER A 61 6.80 -4.61 2.27
CA SER A 61 6.29 -3.88 1.12
C SER A 61 7.37 -3.09 0.38
N ILE A 62 8.35 -2.56 1.12
CA ILE A 62 9.50 -1.84 0.56
C ILE A 62 10.40 -2.81 -0.20
N ASP A 63 10.74 -3.95 0.42
CA ASP A 63 11.53 -5.01 -0.22
C ASP A 63 10.88 -5.52 -1.52
N LEU A 64 9.54 -5.66 -1.54
CA LEU A 64 8.83 -6.05 -2.76
C LEU A 64 8.97 -5.00 -3.87
N VAL A 65 8.88 -3.72 -3.55
CA VAL A 65 9.10 -2.67 -4.56
C VAL A 65 10.54 -2.72 -5.07
N GLU A 66 11.52 -2.76 -4.17
CA GLU A 66 12.94 -2.72 -4.52
C GLU A 66 13.37 -3.96 -5.32
N GLN A 67 12.83 -5.14 -4.99
CA GLN A 67 13.32 -6.41 -5.55
C GLN A 67 12.38 -7.06 -6.59
N ALA A 68 11.17 -6.54 -6.77
CA ALA A 68 10.24 -7.02 -7.78
C ALA A 68 9.82 -5.93 -8.77
N VAL A 69 9.42 -4.74 -8.29
CA VAL A 69 8.86 -3.69 -9.16
C VAL A 69 9.97 -2.92 -9.87
N ILE A 70 10.97 -2.43 -9.14
CA ILE A 70 12.07 -1.62 -9.71
C ILE A 70 12.85 -2.34 -10.80
N PRO A 71 13.20 -3.64 -10.69
CA PRO A 71 13.92 -4.33 -11.76
C PRO A 71 13.16 -4.35 -13.08
N VAL A 72 11.84 -4.59 -13.04
CA VAL A 72 11.00 -4.60 -14.25
C VAL A 72 10.88 -3.19 -14.86
N LEU A 73 10.67 -2.15 -14.03
CA LEU A 73 10.65 -0.77 -14.49
C LEU A 73 12.00 -0.37 -15.10
N SER A 74 13.12 -0.72 -14.46
CA SER A 74 14.45 -0.42 -14.94
C SER A 74 14.76 -1.08 -16.28
N LYS A 75 14.35 -2.34 -16.45
CA LYS A 75 14.47 -3.09 -17.71
C LYS A 75 13.61 -2.44 -18.81
N LYS A 76 12.36 -2.11 -18.52
CA LYS A 76 11.44 -1.47 -19.48
C LYS A 76 11.94 -0.11 -19.94
N LEU A 77 12.49 0.69 -19.03
CA LEU A 77 12.93 2.06 -19.32
C LEU A 77 14.40 2.18 -19.73
N GLY A 78 15.16 1.07 -19.71
CA GLY A 78 16.58 1.04 -20.10
C GLY A 78 17.49 1.86 -19.19
N LYS A 79 17.10 2.08 -17.92
CA LYS A 79 17.86 2.87 -16.94
C LYS A 79 17.63 2.39 -15.51
N GLN A 80 18.55 2.71 -14.62
CA GLN A 80 18.37 2.50 -13.18
C GLN A 80 17.30 3.45 -12.63
N ILE A 81 16.35 2.91 -11.87
CA ILE A 81 15.28 3.69 -11.21
C ILE A 81 15.60 3.80 -9.72
N LYS A 82 15.65 5.04 -9.24
CA LYS A 82 15.79 5.35 -7.81
C LYS A 82 14.44 5.21 -7.10
N LEU A 83 14.44 4.62 -5.90
CA LEU A 83 13.28 4.61 -5.02
C LEU A 83 13.28 5.82 -4.08
N GLU A 84 12.21 6.57 -4.08
CA GLU A 84 11.92 7.58 -3.05
C GLU A 84 10.69 7.15 -2.25
N LYS A 85 10.73 7.41 -0.95
CA LYS A 85 9.68 7.04 -0.01
C LYS A 85 9.07 8.31 0.58
N LYS A 86 7.73 8.34 0.65
CA LYS A 86 6.96 9.42 1.26
C LYS A 86 5.96 8.82 2.24
N GLU A 87 5.83 9.46 3.41
CA GLU A 87 4.90 8.99 4.41
C GLU A 87 3.45 9.08 3.91
N SER A 88 2.70 8.01 4.16
CA SER A 88 1.27 7.94 3.94
C SER A 88 0.55 7.28 5.11
N THR A 89 -0.73 7.59 5.27
CA THR A 89 -1.65 6.97 6.23
C THR A 89 -2.86 6.41 5.50
N PRO A 90 -3.71 5.59 6.11
CA PRO A 90 -4.92 5.12 5.43
C PRO A 90 -5.82 6.26 4.95
N GLN A 91 -5.79 7.41 5.63
CA GLN A 91 -6.56 8.60 5.27
C GLN A 91 -5.93 9.38 4.10
N THR A 92 -4.59 9.44 4.02
CA THR A 92 -3.89 10.35 3.07
C THR A 92 -3.43 9.67 1.79
N ARG A 93 -3.29 8.34 1.75
CA ARG A 93 -2.69 7.58 0.63
C ARG A 93 -3.39 7.80 -0.72
N ILE A 94 -4.73 7.77 -0.77
CA ILE A 94 -5.46 8.02 -2.02
C ILE A 94 -5.29 9.48 -2.48
N PRO A 95 -5.51 10.52 -1.64
CA PRO A 95 -5.18 11.90 -1.98
C PRO A 95 -3.75 12.11 -2.47
N LEU A 96 -2.74 11.51 -1.84
CA LEU A 96 -1.34 11.61 -2.26
C LEU A 96 -1.13 11.03 -3.68
N LEU A 97 -1.80 9.92 -3.98
CA LEU A 97 -1.72 9.27 -5.29
C LEU A 97 -2.42 10.10 -6.36
N THR A 98 -3.66 10.54 -6.12
CA THR A 98 -4.47 11.29 -7.10
C THR A 98 -3.94 12.70 -7.36
N SER A 99 -3.21 13.29 -6.41
CA SER A 99 -2.52 14.60 -6.58
C SER A 99 -1.13 14.50 -7.22
N ASN A 100 -0.71 13.32 -7.69
CA ASN A 100 0.64 13.05 -8.24
C ASN A 100 1.79 13.28 -7.23
N ALA A 101 1.49 13.36 -5.93
CA ALA A 101 2.51 13.51 -4.89
C ALA A 101 3.33 12.23 -4.67
N VAL A 102 2.77 11.07 -5.04
CA VAL A 102 3.42 9.77 -5.11
C VAL A 102 2.99 9.03 -6.39
N ASP A 103 3.75 8.03 -6.80
CA ASP A 103 3.53 7.26 -8.02
C ASP A 103 2.83 5.93 -7.76
N LEU A 104 3.09 5.36 -6.60
CA LEU A 104 2.57 4.07 -6.17
C LEU A 104 2.32 4.10 -4.67
N ILE A 105 1.26 3.47 -4.20
CA ILE A 105 1.06 3.18 -2.78
C ILE A 105 1.53 1.75 -2.54
N ALA A 106 2.59 1.59 -1.75
CA ALA A 106 3.19 0.31 -1.40
C ALA A 106 3.16 0.12 0.12
N GLU A 107 1.98 -0.24 0.61
CA GLU A 107 1.72 -0.48 2.03
C GLU A 107 0.58 -1.49 2.23
N THR A 108 0.08 -1.63 3.47
CA THR A 108 -1.05 -2.49 3.85
C THR A 108 -2.39 -1.89 3.38
N MET A 109 -2.59 -1.80 2.08
CA MET A 109 -3.81 -1.26 1.49
C MET A 109 -4.71 -2.36 0.95
N THR A 110 -5.81 -2.60 1.63
CA THR A 110 -6.83 -3.54 1.19
C THR A 110 -7.45 -3.09 -0.13
N ASP A 111 -7.47 -3.97 -1.09
CA ASP A 111 -8.18 -3.81 -2.35
C ASP A 111 -9.68 -3.99 -2.13
N THR A 112 -10.43 -2.90 -2.21
CA THR A 112 -11.89 -2.90 -2.06
C THR A 112 -12.56 -2.29 -3.29
N LYS A 113 -13.81 -2.68 -3.54
CA LYS A 113 -14.61 -2.13 -4.65
C LYS A 113 -14.71 -0.60 -4.57
N GLU A 114 -14.94 -0.07 -3.38
CA GLU A 114 -15.01 1.37 -3.12
C GLU A 114 -13.70 2.09 -3.50
N ARG A 115 -12.55 1.56 -3.07
CA ARG A 115 -11.24 2.16 -3.41
C ARG A 115 -10.92 2.07 -4.90
N ARG A 116 -11.38 0.99 -5.55
CA ARG A 116 -11.27 0.83 -7.02
C ARG A 116 -12.05 1.86 -7.82
N GLU A 117 -12.93 2.63 -7.23
CA GLU A 117 -13.55 3.78 -7.89
C GLU A 117 -12.55 4.90 -8.15
N ALA A 118 -11.60 5.10 -7.21
CA ALA A 118 -10.61 6.20 -7.26
C ALA A 118 -9.22 5.77 -7.76
N VAL A 119 -8.83 4.50 -7.57
CA VAL A 119 -7.48 3.97 -7.88
C VAL A 119 -7.56 2.59 -8.51
N ASP A 120 -6.48 2.18 -9.19
CA ASP A 120 -6.29 0.79 -9.62
C ASP A 120 -5.37 0.05 -8.65
N PHE A 121 -5.49 -1.28 -8.62
CA PHE A 121 -4.69 -2.14 -7.76
C PHE A 121 -3.89 -3.15 -8.58
N SER A 122 -2.73 -3.51 -8.05
CA SER A 122 -1.91 -4.63 -8.52
C SER A 122 -2.56 -5.98 -8.19
N LEU A 123 -1.88 -7.06 -8.58
CA LEU A 123 -2.08 -8.38 -7.98
C LEU A 123 -2.00 -8.27 -6.46
N THR A 124 -2.79 -9.12 -5.77
CA THR A 124 -2.72 -9.23 -4.30
C THR A 124 -1.35 -9.77 -3.90
N PHE A 125 -0.66 -9.07 -3.00
CA PHE A 125 0.64 -9.51 -2.49
C PHE A 125 0.58 -10.01 -1.04
N PHE A 126 -0.53 -9.86 -0.35
CA PHE A 126 -0.74 -10.39 1.00
C PHE A 126 -2.22 -10.56 1.28
N VAL A 127 -2.59 -11.50 2.16
CA VAL A 127 -3.97 -11.70 2.60
C VAL A 127 -3.99 -11.87 4.12
N THR A 128 -4.91 -11.17 4.76
CA THR A 128 -5.15 -11.22 6.21
C THR A 128 -6.63 -10.94 6.52
N GLY A 129 -6.95 -10.68 7.77
CA GLY A 129 -8.26 -10.29 8.23
C GLY A 129 -8.17 -9.42 9.48
N ALA A 130 -9.22 -8.69 9.79
CA ALA A 130 -9.31 -7.82 10.96
C ALA A 130 -9.52 -8.60 12.26
N GLN A 131 -8.85 -8.16 13.32
CA GLN A 131 -8.95 -8.68 14.68
C GLN A 131 -8.87 -7.56 15.72
N PHE A 132 -8.73 -7.88 16.98
CA PHE A 132 -8.55 -6.92 18.06
C PHE A 132 -7.28 -7.18 18.84
N LEU A 133 -6.53 -6.13 19.15
CA LEU A 133 -5.50 -6.11 20.17
C LEU A 133 -6.11 -5.57 21.47
N VAL A 134 -5.92 -6.32 22.54
CA VAL A 134 -6.43 -5.98 23.86
C VAL A 134 -5.36 -6.20 24.92
N LYS A 135 -5.54 -5.61 26.10
CA LYS A 135 -4.74 -5.96 27.27
C LYS A 135 -5.05 -7.41 27.68
N LYS A 136 -4.05 -8.18 28.05
CA LYS A 136 -4.20 -9.56 28.52
C LYS A 136 -5.22 -9.64 29.67
N GLY A 137 -6.13 -10.59 29.61
CA GLY A 137 -7.23 -10.70 30.56
C GLY A 137 -8.47 -9.85 30.26
N SER A 138 -8.48 -9.12 29.14
CA SER A 138 -9.65 -8.36 28.68
C SER A 138 -10.87 -9.29 28.50
N PRO A 139 -12.09 -8.81 28.82
CA PRO A 139 -13.34 -9.54 28.53
C PRO A 139 -13.69 -9.53 27.03
N ILE A 140 -13.05 -8.69 26.21
CA ILE A 140 -13.28 -8.65 24.77
C ILE A 140 -12.65 -9.90 24.14
N LYS A 141 -13.47 -10.66 23.38
CA LYS A 141 -13.08 -11.92 22.74
C LYS A 141 -13.23 -11.89 21.21
N GLY A 142 -13.87 -10.87 20.65
CA GLY A 142 -14.15 -10.73 19.22
C GLY A 142 -15.15 -9.61 18.99
N ILE A 143 -15.56 -9.46 17.74
CA ILE A 143 -16.44 -8.38 17.29
C ILE A 143 -17.79 -8.37 18.02
N GLU A 144 -18.31 -9.54 18.44
CA GLU A 144 -19.58 -9.66 19.12
C GLU A 144 -19.58 -9.09 20.57
N SER A 145 -18.38 -8.87 21.13
CA SER A 145 -18.20 -8.43 22.52
C SER A 145 -17.85 -6.95 22.68
N ILE A 146 -17.86 -6.15 21.59
CA ILE A 146 -17.43 -4.75 21.63
C ILE A 146 -18.57 -3.74 21.78
N GLY A 147 -19.83 -4.16 21.80
CA GLY A 147 -20.97 -3.28 22.00
C GLY A 147 -20.80 -2.40 23.24
N GLY A 148 -21.00 -1.09 23.12
CA GLY A 148 -20.81 -0.09 24.17
C GLY A 148 -19.34 0.17 24.59
N LYS A 149 -18.36 -0.56 24.07
CA LYS A 149 -16.94 -0.41 24.41
C LYS A 149 -16.29 0.69 23.59
N ARG A 150 -15.24 1.33 24.13
CA ARG A 150 -14.39 2.27 23.39
C ARG A 150 -13.37 1.45 22.60
N ILE A 151 -13.41 1.59 21.28
CA ILE A 151 -12.56 0.86 20.35
C ILE A 151 -11.74 1.85 19.54
N ALA A 152 -10.42 1.65 19.48
CA ALA A 152 -9.56 2.39 18.57
C ALA A 152 -9.57 1.78 17.18
N ALA A 153 -9.51 2.60 16.15
CA ALA A 153 -9.19 2.23 14.77
C ALA A 153 -8.40 3.35 14.08
N GLN A 154 -7.83 3.07 12.92
CA GLN A 154 -7.20 4.12 12.13
C GLN A 154 -8.22 4.82 11.21
N GLN A 155 -8.10 6.14 11.09
CA GLN A 155 -8.89 6.92 10.15
C GLN A 155 -8.71 6.41 8.70
N GLY A 156 -9.82 6.27 7.96
CA GLY A 156 -9.79 5.80 6.57
C GLY A 156 -9.47 4.30 6.39
N SER A 157 -9.42 3.52 7.48
CA SER A 157 -9.24 2.07 7.41
C SER A 157 -10.55 1.33 7.13
N THR A 158 -10.45 0.14 6.52
CA THR A 158 -11.57 -0.82 6.39
C THR A 158 -12.09 -1.22 7.75
N ASN A 159 -11.21 -1.38 8.74
CA ASN A 159 -11.55 -1.75 10.11
C ASN A 159 -12.51 -0.74 10.75
N ALA A 160 -12.21 0.58 10.64
CA ALA A 160 -13.08 1.62 11.17
C ALA A 160 -14.46 1.59 10.53
N ARG A 161 -14.53 1.40 9.21
CA ARG A 161 -15.80 1.29 8.47
C ARG A 161 -16.61 0.08 8.94
N ILE A 162 -15.99 -1.09 9.01
CA ILE A 162 -16.67 -2.33 9.41
C ILE A 162 -17.23 -2.22 10.84
N ILE A 163 -16.51 -1.62 11.77
CA ILE A 163 -17.02 -1.42 13.14
C ILE A 163 -18.24 -0.52 13.14
N ARG A 164 -18.23 0.59 12.38
CA ARG A 164 -19.41 1.47 12.30
C ARG A 164 -20.63 0.75 11.71
N GLU A 165 -20.43 -0.07 10.70
CA GLU A 165 -21.50 -0.78 10.00
C GLU A 165 -22.05 -1.94 10.82
N ARG A 166 -21.19 -2.77 11.41
CA ARG A 166 -21.59 -4.02 12.07
C ARG A 166 -21.92 -3.87 13.55
N VAL A 167 -21.28 -2.92 14.24
CA VAL A 167 -21.46 -2.72 15.68
C VAL A 167 -21.61 -1.23 15.99
N PRO A 168 -22.70 -0.59 15.53
CA PRO A 168 -22.93 0.85 15.72
C PRO A 168 -23.04 1.27 17.19
N SER A 169 -23.27 0.34 18.10
CA SER A 169 -23.24 0.57 19.54
C SER A 169 -21.83 0.70 20.13
N ALA A 170 -20.79 0.30 19.40
CA ALA A 170 -19.41 0.51 19.83
C ALA A 170 -19.04 2.00 19.77
N LYS A 171 -18.27 2.48 20.76
CA LYS A 171 -17.76 3.86 20.78
C LYS A 171 -16.42 3.90 20.05
N LEU A 172 -16.48 4.10 18.71
CA LEU A 172 -15.29 4.12 17.88
C LEU A 172 -14.53 5.44 18.06
N LEU A 173 -13.25 5.35 18.39
CA LEU A 173 -12.28 6.44 18.42
C LEU A 173 -11.26 6.21 17.30
N GLU A 174 -11.11 7.20 16.43
CA GLU A 174 -10.24 7.09 15.26
C GLU A 174 -8.96 7.88 15.45
N PHE A 175 -7.85 7.26 15.10
CA PHE A 175 -6.50 7.78 15.23
C PHE A 175 -5.82 7.90 13.85
N PRO A 176 -4.88 8.84 13.67
CA PRO A 176 -4.25 9.05 12.38
C PRO A 176 -3.35 7.87 11.97
N ASP A 177 -2.72 7.22 12.93
CA ASP A 177 -1.77 6.14 12.69
C ASP A 177 -1.85 5.03 13.74
N GLN A 178 -1.08 3.98 13.54
CA GLN A 178 -1.03 2.80 14.38
C GLN A 178 -0.37 3.06 15.74
N PRO A 179 0.74 3.79 15.83
CA PRO A 179 1.33 4.17 17.11
C PRO A 179 0.37 4.94 18.04
N ALA A 180 -0.35 5.92 17.50
CA ALA A 180 -1.32 6.71 18.28
C ALA A 180 -2.48 5.85 18.79
N ALA A 181 -3.03 4.96 17.95
CA ALA A 181 -4.07 4.02 18.35
C ALA A 181 -3.59 3.05 19.45
N PHE A 182 -2.36 2.54 19.33
CA PHE A 182 -1.78 1.67 20.35
C PHE A 182 -1.51 2.42 21.65
N GLN A 183 -1.02 3.64 21.58
CA GLN A 183 -0.81 4.46 22.78
C GLN A 183 -2.12 4.69 23.54
N ALA A 184 -3.21 4.98 22.84
CA ALA A 184 -4.53 5.13 23.47
C ALA A 184 -4.98 3.82 24.16
N LEU A 185 -4.70 2.67 23.56
CA LEU A 185 -4.96 1.36 24.18
C LEU A 185 -4.07 1.16 25.42
N ALA A 186 -2.79 1.45 25.31
CA ALA A 186 -1.84 1.29 26.43
C ALA A 186 -2.19 2.16 27.64
N GLN A 187 -2.70 3.36 27.39
CA GLN A 187 -3.16 4.31 28.41
C GLN A 187 -4.57 4.02 28.95
N GLY A 188 -5.28 2.99 28.42
CA GLY A 188 -6.63 2.66 28.83
C GLY A 188 -7.71 3.64 28.36
N GLN A 189 -7.40 4.53 27.44
CA GLN A 189 -8.38 5.43 26.81
C GLN A 189 -9.40 4.63 26.00
N VAL A 190 -8.97 3.51 25.40
CA VAL A 190 -9.80 2.53 24.70
C VAL A 190 -9.59 1.13 25.30
N GLN A 191 -10.52 0.23 25.06
CA GLN A 191 -10.52 -1.13 25.60
C GLN A 191 -9.98 -2.15 24.61
N ALA A 192 -10.01 -1.83 23.33
CA ALA A 192 -9.39 -2.60 22.24
C ALA A 192 -8.94 -1.68 21.11
N TYR A 193 -7.96 -2.15 20.36
CA TYR A 193 -7.58 -1.56 19.08
C TYR A 193 -7.84 -2.59 17.97
N THR A 194 -8.61 -2.20 16.95
CA THR A 194 -8.86 -3.04 15.78
C THR A 194 -7.95 -2.66 14.64
N ASN A 195 -7.32 -3.66 14.06
CA ASN A 195 -6.54 -3.60 12.83
C ASN A 195 -6.42 -5.02 12.25
N ASP A 196 -5.74 -5.15 11.12
CA ASP A 196 -5.49 -6.44 10.52
C ASP A 196 -4.54 -7.28 11.39
N GLY A 197 -4.85 -8.55 11.57
CA GLY A 197 -4.20 -9.41 12.55
C GLY A 197 -2.68 -9.43 12.45
N ILE A 198 -2.14 -9.44 11.22
CA ILE A 198 -0.68 -9.38 11.00
C ILE A 198 -0.07 -8.04 11.46
N GLN A 199 -0.77 -6.92 11.27
CA GLN A 199 -0.30 -5.62 11.75
C GLN A 199 -0.37 -5.54 13.27
N LEU A 200 -1.41 -6.13 13.89
CA LEU A 200 -1.50 -6.26 15.34
C LEU A 200 -0.37 -7.14 15.89
N ALA A 201 -0.02 -8.22 15.18
CA ALA A 201 1.10 -9.08 15.56
C ALA A 201 2.45 -8.33 15.51
N GLY A 202 2.67 -7.56 14.45
CA GLY A 202 3.85 -6.70 14.33
C GLY A 202 3.95 -5.66 15.45
N LEU A 203 2.84 -5.00 15.74
CA LEU A 203 2.75 -4.01 16.81
C LEU A 203 3.01 -4.63 18.18
N LYS A 204 2.39 -5.79 18.47
CA LYS A 204 2.60 -6.54 19.69
C LYS A 204 4.07 -6.95 19.84
N ALA A 205 4.70 -7.47 18.78
CA ALA A 205 6.11 -7.88 18.80
C ALA A 205 7.07 -6.73 19.12
N LYS A 206 6.72 -5.50 18.75
CA LYS A 206 7.51 -4.28 19.01
C LYS A 206 7.15 -3.57 20.31
N ALA A 207 6.09 -4.00 21.00
CA ALA A 207 5.67 -3.40 22.26
C ALA A 207 6.73 -3.63 23.35
N PRO A 208 6.90 -2.70 24.30
CA PRO A 208 7.88 -2.86 25.39
C PRO A 208 7.65 -4.11 26.25
N LYS A 209 6.39 -4.54 26.38
CA LYS A 209 5.95 -5.75 27.08
C LYS A 209 4.97 -6.53 26.23
N PRO A 210 5.45 -7.35 25.26
CA PRO A 210 4.58 -8.05 24.33
C PRO A 210 3.56 -8.99 25.01
N ASP A 211 3.95 -9.55 26.17
CA ASP A 211 3.12 -10.51 26.92
C ASP A 211 1.93 -9.85 27.66
N ASP A 212 1.92 -8.55 27.79
CA ASP A 212 0.78 -7.80 28.35
C ASP A 212 -0.39 -7.70 27.36
N TRP A 213 -0.20 -8.08 26.11
CA TRP A 213 -1.14 -7.92 25.02
C TRP A 213 -1.60 -9.25 24.45
N ALA A 214 -2.86 -9.31 24.04
CA ALA A 214 -3.45 -10.44 23.35
C ALA A 214 -4.15 -10.00 22.07
N ILE A 215 -3.95 -10.73 20.97
CA ILE A 215 -4.78 -10.62 19.78
C ILE A 215 -5.93 -11.61 19.95
N VAL A 216 -7.17 -11.14 19.77
CA VAL A 216 -8.38 -11.90 20.09
C VAL A 216 -9.42 -11.83 18.97
N GLY A 217 -10.25 -12.87 18.92
CA GLY A 217 -11.30 -13.06 17.94
C GLY A 217 -10.81 -13.69 16.65
N ASP A 218 -11.74 -14.31 15.92
CA ASP A 218 -11.51 -14.75 14.55
C ASP A 218 -11.42 -13.56 13.60
N PHE A 219 -10.93 -13.77 12.41
CA PHE A 219 -10.97 -12.76 11.37
C PHE A 219 -12.43 -12.39 11.05
N PHE A 220 -12.77 -11.14 11.24
CA PHE A 220 -14.12 -10.64 10.93
C PHE A 220 -14.19 -9.90 9.59
N SER A 221 -13.10 -9.86 8.85
CA SER A 221 -13.01 -9.37 7.47
C SER A 221 -12.02 -10.19 6.64
N HIS A 222 -12.02 -9.93 5.33
CA HIS A 222 -11.04 -10.42 4.38
C HIS A 222 -10.32 -9.23 3.78
N GLU A 223 -9.00 -9.15 3.99
CA GLU A 223 -8.17 -8.00 3.68
C GLU A 223 -7.05 -8.39 2.69
N PRO A 224 -7.34 -8.47 1.37
CA PRO A 224 -6.32 -8.65 0.35
C PRO A 224 -5.57 -7.34 0.12
N TYR A 225 -4.25 -7.32 0.31
CA TYR A 225 -3.42 -6.16 0.05
C TYR A 225 -2.94 -6.12 -1.39
N GLY A 226 -3.14 -4.98 -2.03
CA GLY A 226 -2.57 -4.65 -3.33
C GLY A 226 -1.80 -3.33 -3.28
N MET A 227 -0.83 -3.17 -4.17
CA MET A 227 -0.23 -1.87 -4.42
C MET A 227 -1.21 -1.03 -5.23
N ALA A 228 -1.45 0.22 -4.83
CA ALA A 228 -2.39 1.07 -5.55
C ALA A 228 -1.69 2.11 -6.42
N MET A 229 -2.27 2.39 -7.57
CA MET A 229 -1.80 3.36 -8.56
C MET A 229 -2.96 4.17 -9.13
N ARG A 230 -2.66 5.27 -9.82
CA ARG A 230 -3.69 6.08 -10.46
C ARG A 230 -4.51 5.27 -11.45
N LYS A 231 -5.76 5.64 -11.60
CA LYS A 231 -6.64 5.05 -12.61
C LYS A 231 -6.20 5.36 -14.02
N ASN A 232 -6.58 4.47 -14.93
CA ASN A 232 -6.34 4.62 -16.37
C ASN A 232 -4.85 4.65 -16.77
N GLU A 233 -4.00 4.01 -15.98
CA GLU A 233 -2.59 3.81 -16.28
C GLU A 233 -2.26 2.29 -16.41
N PRO A 234 -2.83 1.59 -17.41
CA PRO A 234 -2.69 0.13 -17.52
C PRO A 234 -1.24 -0.31 -17.72
N GLU A 235 -0.41 0.48 -18.39
CA GLU A 235 0.99 0.12 -18.63
C GLU A 235 1.78 0.05 -17.31
N LEU A 236 1.63 1.02 -16.41
CA LEU A 236 2.25 0.95 -15.08
C LEU A 236 1.73 -0.23 -14.27
N ARG A 237 0.39 -0.42 -14.25
CA ARG A 237 -0.23 -1.55 -13.55
C ARG A 237 0.33 -2.89 -14.03
N ASP A 238 0.42 -3.06 -15.34
CA ASP A 238 0.87 -4.32 -15.95
C ASP A 238 2.37 -4.56 -15.66
N LEU A 239 3.20 -3.52 -15.59
CA LEU A 239 4.60 -3.63 -15.18
C LEU A 239 4.74 -3.98 -13.69
N VAL A 240 3.95 -3.37 -12.81
CA VAL A 240 3.92 -3.73 -11.37
C VAL A 240 3.48 -5.19 -11.21
N ASN A 241 2.43 -5.60 -11.92
CA ASN A 241 1.95 -6.98 -11.91
C ASN A 241 2.98 -7.97 -12.45
N ALA A 242 3.68 -7.62 -13.54
CA ALA A 242 4.75 -8.44 -14.08
C ALA A 242 5.88 -8.64 -13.07
N GLY A 243 6.29 -7.59 -12.36
CA GLY A 243 7.29 -7.68 -11.30
C GLY A 243 6.87 -8.58 -10.15
N LEU A 244 5.64 -8.44 -9.66
CA LEU A 244 5.09 -9.31 -8.61
C LEU A 244 4.98 -10.77 -9.08
N ALA A 245 4.48 -11.01 -10.29
CA ALA A 245 4.35 -12.35 -10.86
C ALA A 245 5.72 -13.01 -11.05
N GLU A 246 6.72 -12.30 -11.57
CA GLU A 246 8.09 -12.79 -11.69
C GLU A 246 8.69 -13.15 -10.35
N ALA A 247 8.51 -12.31 -9.32
CA ALA A 247 8.98 -12.60 -7.97
C ALA A 247 8.31 -13.83 -7.36
N ILE A 248 7.02 -14.05 -7.58
CA ILE A 248 6.30 -15.24 -7.11
C ILE A 248 6.79 -16.48 -7.85
N ASN A 249 6.88 -16.44 -9.19
CA ASN A 249 7.24 -17.59 -10.03
C ASN A 249 8.71 -18.00 -9.87
N SER A 250 9.62 -17.04 -9.65
CA SER A 250 11.04 -17.31 -9.36
C SER A 250 11.31 -17.77 -7.94
N GLY A 251 10.32 -17.72 -7.05
CA GLY A 251 10.48 -17.99 -5.62
C GLY A 251 11.04 -16.81 -4.80
N LYS A 252 11.40 -15.69 -5.41
CA LYS A 252 11.92 -14.51 -4.73
C LYS A 252 10.93 -13.93 -3.72
N TYR A 253 9.65 -13.90 -4.07
CA TYR A 253 8.59 -13.49 -3.17
C TYR A 253 8.60 -14.31 -1.87
N PHE A 254 8.75 -15.64 -1.96
CA PHE A 254 8.74 -16.53 -0.80
C PHE A 254 10.00 -16.36 0.06
N GLN A 255 11.16 -16.06 -0.53
CA GLN A 255 12.36 -15.68 0.21
C GLN A 255 12.16 -14.40 1.01
N LEU A 256 11.52 -13.38 0.40
CA LEU A 256 11.18 -12.12 1.09
C LEU A 256 10.11 -12.37 2.17
N TYR A 257 9.13 -13.22 1.89
CA TYR A 257 8.14 -13.62 2.88
C TYR A 257 8.81 -14.28 4.11
N ASP A 258 9.69 -15.23 3.89
CA ASP A 258 10.43 -15.91 4.97
C ASP A 258 11.33 -14.96 5.77
N LYS A 259 11.94 -13.97 5.13
CA LYS A 259 12.73 -12.94 5.82
C LYS A 259 11.90 -12.21 6.87
N TRP A 260 10.64 -11.87 6.58
CA TRP A 260 9.80 -11.06 7.43
C TRP A 260 8.83 -11.85 8.30
N PHE A 261 8.31 -12.95 7.78
CA PHE A 261 7.21 -13.71 8.37
C PHE A 261 7.56 -15.18 8.63
N GLY A 262 8.74 -15.64 8.24
CA GLY A 262 9.20 -16.99 8.51
C GLY A 262 9.47 -17.24 10.01
N PRO A 263 9.83 -18.47 10.40
CA PRO A 263 10.05 -18.82 11.79
C PRO A 263 11.12 -17.97 12.51
N LYS A 264 12.07 -17.42 11.75
CA LYS A 264 13.14 -16.52 12.24
C LYS A 264 12.90 -15.07 11.80
N GLY A 265 11.76 -14.80 11.16
CA GLY A 265 11.38 -13.47 10.73
C GLY A 265 11.00 -12.57 11.89
N GLU A 266 10.80 -11.31 11.58
CA GLU A 266 10.47 -10.30 12.59
C GLU A 266 9.12 -10.55 13.27
N VAL A 267 8.14 -11.05 12.49
CA VAL A 267 6.80 -11.42 12.98
C VAL A 267 6.44 -12.78 12.37
N PRO A 268 6.69 -13.90 13.07
CA PRO A 268 6.33 -15.21 12.55
C PRO A 268 4.84 -15.28 12.18
N TYR A 269 4.57 -15.48 10.89
CA TYR A 269 3.22 -15.59 10.33
C TYR A 269 3.26 -16.59 9.17
N PRO A 270 3.09 -17.89 9.46
CA PRO A 270 3.24 -18.94 8.46
C PRO A 270 2.30 -18.74 7.27
N LEU A 271 2.86 -18.82 6.06
CA LEU A 271 2.07 -18.79 4.84
C LEU A 271 1.28 -20.11 4.72
N THR A 272 -0.05 -20.03 4.70
CA THR A 272 -0.86 -21.24 4.51
C THR A 272 -0.75 -21.79 3.10
N PRO A 273 -0.92 -23.12 2.91
CA PRO A 273 -0.95 -23.71 1.57
C PRO A 273 -1.94 -23.05 0.63
N GLU A 274 -3.13 -22.70 1.12
CA GLU A 274 -4.20 -22.05 0.37
C GLU A 274 -3.78 -20.66 -0.10
N THR A 275 -3.19 -19.85 0.78
CA THR A 275 -2.69 -18.51 0.43
C THR A 275 -1.55 -18.60 -0.57
N LYS A 276 -0.63 -19.57 -0.40
CA LYS A 276 0.45 -19.81 -1.36
C LYS A 276 -0.09 -20.17 -2.74
N GLN A 277 -1.05 -21.08 -2.80
CA GLN A 277 -1.69 -21.49 -4.06
C GLN A 277 -2.44 -20.33 -4.73
N PHE A 278 -3.14 -19.52 -3.94
CA PHE A 278 -3.81 -18.30 -4.43
C PHE A 278 -2.81 -17.34 -5.08
N LEU A 279 -1.70 -17.02 -4.40
CA LEU A 279 -0.66 -16.14 -4.92
C LEU A 279 -0.04 -16.69 -6.22
N GLN A 280 0.25 -17.99 -6.26
CA GLN A 280 0.79 -18.64 -7.46
C GLN A 280 -0.20 -18.64 -8.63
N LYS A 281 -1.48 -18.88 -8.37
CA LYS A 281 -2.53 -18.91 -9.41
C LYS A 281 -2.73 -17.54 -10.08
N GLN A 282 -2.69 -16.44 -9.31
CA GLN A 282 -2.81 -15.10 -9.90
C GLN A 282 -1.57 -14.65 -10.66
N ALA A 283 -0.41 -15.24 -10.40
CA ALA A 283 0.85 -14.92 -11.06
C ALA A 283 1.06 -15.67 -12.41
N VAL A 284 0.12 -16.51 -12.80
CA VAL A 284 0.15 -17.16 -14.13
C VAL A 284 -0.16 -16.10 -15.19
N PRO A 285 0.66 -15.96 -16.25
CA PRO A 285 0.35 -15.08 -17.37
C PRO A 285 -1.01 -15.45 -17.98
N LYS A 286 -1.85 -14.45 -18.24
CA LYS A 286 -3.13 -14.63 -18.94
C LYS A 286 -2.93 -14.59 -20.43
#